data_3eeff40012bbd1557a8986bda478e50c
#
_entry.id   3eeff40012bbd1557a8986bda478e50c
#
_cell.length_a   1.000
_cell.length_b   1.000
_cell.length_c   1.000
_cell.angle_alpha   90.00
_cell.angle_beta   90.00
_cell.angle_gamma   90.00
#
_symmetry.space_group_name_H-M   'P 1'
#
loop_
_entity.id
_entity.type
_entity.pdbx_description
1 polymer ?
#
loop_
_entity_poly.entity_id
_entity_poly.type
_entity_poly.pdbx_seq_one_letter_code
_entity_poly.pdbx_strand_id
1 'polypeptide(L)'
;MLSVHSFADSHMHAYAPFDKGFHCFEKMASLGVTDANLLAYTYIETGIDNNLVCLYYKAKSHALKLRVFGGLYYDKGINNKKMPYLEQAKLLLAMGCEGIKFLDMKPNYNLYCGCSMDDPVYDELYNYLEENQIPLVTHIADPANFWHRDQMSQWASDYGWCYEDPKFLTQQQIFDCTIRRLEKNPALKMSLAHCGFMTQQPNLFCSMLDRFPNVTFDLAPAWEIFVDFSKDVDRWQEIFTHYNNRILYGTDTCTNHTDERITGLNRTMIETVSHDKTELPIPHHPAANMKGLDLDVTSQRNILKDNYYQHVGTDIKPIDKSLFMEHAALIRQIAANDHDAAMCDTIDFMTSTF
;
A
#
# COMPACT_ATOMS: atom_id res chain seq x y z
N MET A 1 -9.11 -26.44 3.28
CA MET A 1 -7.92 -26.63 4.14
C MET A 1 -6.78 -25.86 3.48
N LEU A 2 -6.12 -24.94 4.19
CA LEU A 2 -5.02 -24.13 3.66
C LEU A 2 -3.88 -25.04 3.20
N SER A 3 -3.50 -24.94 1.94
CA SER A 3 -2.42 -25.74 1.33
C SER A 3 -1.14 -24.92 1.10
N VAL A 4 -1.19 -23.61 1.37
CA VAL A 4 -0.08 -22.67 1.18
C VAL A 4 0.54 -22.38 2.55
N HIS A 5 1.86 -22.58 2.67
CA HIS A 5 2.58 -22.43 3.94
C HIS A 5 3.60 -21.27 3.92
N SER A 6 3.66 -20.52 2.82
CA SER A 6 4.50 -19.34 2.71
C SER A 6 3.81 -18.26 1.90
N PHE A 7 3.92 -17.02 2.34
CA PHE A 7 3.18 -15.86 1.84
C PHE A 7 4.15 -14.77 1.40
N ALA A 8 3.69 -13.92 0.47
CA ALA A 8 4.44 -12.74 0.05
C ALA A 8 3.54 -11.50 0.16
N ASP A 9 3.88 -10.61 1.08
CA ASP A 9 3.05 -9.48 1.49
C ASP A 9 3.31 -8.25 0.61
N SER A 10 2.32 -7.84 -0.15
CA SER A 10 2.43 -6.69 -1.05
C SER A 10 2.23 -5.33 -0.36
N HIS A 11 1.84 -5.30 0.93
CA HIS A 11 1.42 -4.08 1.58
C HIS A 11 1.76 -4.06 3.08
N MET A 12 2.91 -3.50 3.41
CA MET A 12 3.31 -3.22 4.80
C MET A 12 3.84 -1.79 4.93
N HIS A 13 3.76 -1.23 6.13
CA HIS A 13 4.31 0.08 6.48
C HIS A 13 5.35 -0.03 7.58
N ALA A 14 6.43 0.75 7.48
CA ALA A 14 7.53 0.70 8.42
C ALA A 14 7.80 2.05 9.07
N TYR A 15 7.98 2.04 10.39
CA TYR A 15 8.24 3.21 11.22
C TYR A 15 9.37 2.95 12.20
N ALA A 16 10.01 4.01 12.71
CA ALA A 16 10.81 3.95 13.93
C ALA A 16 9.86 3.78 15.17
N PRO A 17 10.32 3.23 16.28
CA PRO A 17 11.69 2.79 16.55
C PRO A 17 12.00 1.41 15.93
N PHE A 18 13.29 1.20 15.61
CA PHE A 18 13.74 0.06 14.80
C PHE A 18 13.63 -1.31 15.48
N ASP A 19 13.76 -1.36 16.82
CA ASP A 19 13.61 -2.61 17.58
C ASP A 19 12.22 -3.22 17.38
N LYS A 20 11.16 -2.40 17.44
CA LYS A 20 9.79 -2.84 17.17
C LYS A 20 9.61 -3.32 15.72
N GLY A 21 10.24 -2.64 14.76
CA GLY A 21 10.16 -3.04 13.36
C GLY A 21 10.83 -4.38 13.09
N PHE A 22 12.00 -4.64 13.63
CA PHE A 22 12.65 -5.94 13.49
C PHE A 22 11.84 -7.06 14.16
N HIS A 23 11.30 -6.81 15.36
CA HIS A 23 10.38 -7.74 16.02
C HIS A 23 9.14 -8.01 15.15
N CYS A 24 8.55 -6.99 14.53
CA CYS A 24 7.42 -7.16 13.61
C CYS A 24 7.76 -8.10 12.45
N PHE A 25 8.94 -7.95 11.82
CA PHE A 25 9.36 -8.82 10.73
C PHE A 25 9.60 -10.26 11.18
N GLU A 26 10.17 -10.47 12.38
CA GLU A 26 10.31 -11.80 12.99
C GLU A 26 8.93 -12.43 13.25
N LYS A 27 7.98 -11.64 13.74
CA LYS A 27 6.60 -12.07 13.92
C LYS A 27 5.95 -12.46 12.60
N MET A 28 6.06 -11.64 11.55
CA MET A 28 5.54 -11.94 10.22
C MET A 28 6.16 -13.22 9.64
N ALA A 29 7.48 -13.39 9.79
CA ALA A 29 8.17 -14.63 9.37
C ALA A 29 7.63 -15.86 10.12
N SER A 30 7.36 -15.75 11.42
CA SER A 30 6.77 -16.84 12.20
C SER A 30 5.36 -17.23 11.74
N LEU A 31 4.66 -16.33 11.05
CA LEU A 31 3.34 -16.57 10.46
C LEU A 31 3.42 -17.08 9.02
N GLY A 32 4.62 -17.30 8.48
CA GLY A 32 4.85 -17.85 7.15
C GLY A 32 5.10 -16.81 6.05
N VAL A 33 5.19 -15.51 6.37
CA VAL A 33 5.58 -14.49 5.39
C VAL A 33 7.08 -14.61 5.10
N THR A 34 7.46 -14.62 3.83
CA THR A 34 8.86 -14.74 3.38
C THR A 34 9.40 -13.49 2.71
N ASP A 35 8.53 -12.78 2.02
CA ASP A 35 8.84 -11.57 1.27
C ASP A 35 7.80 -10.50 1.61
N ALA A 36 8.21 -9.22 1.63
CA ALA A 36 7.27 -8.13 1.84
C ALA A 36 7.67 -6.84 1.11
N ASN A 37 6.66 -6.06 0.69
CA ASN A 37 6.84 -4.69 0.25
C ASN A 37 6.64 -3.74 1.41
N LEU A 38 7.63 -2.90 1.68
CA LEU A 38 7.50 -1.74 2.54
C LEU A 38 7.04 -0.56 1.68
N LEU A 39 5.84 -0.10 1.89
CA LEU A 39 5.26 1.03 1.20
C LEU A 39 5.55 2.30 1.99
N ALA A 40 6.55 3.04 1.56
CA ALA A 40 6.90 4.30 2.17
C ALA A 40 5.87 5.37 1.78
N TYR A 41 5.57 6.26 2.72
CA TYR A 41 4.80 7.46 2.41
C TYR A 41 5.29 8.63 3.27
N THR A 42 5.20 9.80 2.67
CA THR A 42 5.55 11.03 3.36
C THR A 42 4.31 11.59 4.01
N TYR A 43 4.38 11.89 5.32
CA TYR A 43 3.28 12.55 5.99
C TYR A 43 3.16 14.00 5.50
N ILE A 44 1.93 14.41 5.24
CA ILE A 44 1.61 15.76 4.76
C ILE A 44 2.09 16.80 5.78
N GLU A 45 1.97 16.51 7.08
CA GLU A 45 2.14 17.48 8.14
C GLU A 45 3.53 17.46 8.78
N THR A 46 4.22 16.33 8.76
CA THR A 46 5.46 16.13 9.52
C THR A 46 6.72 16.13 8.67
N GLY A 47 6.60 16.05 7.34
CA GLY A 47 7.75 16.03 6.43
C GLY A 47 8.75 14.89 6.66
N ILE A 48 8.37 13.87 7.42
CA ILE A 48 9.23 12.73 7.77
C ILE A 48 9.56 11.94 6.52
N ASP A 49 10.85 11.71 6.29
CA ASP A 49 11.32 10.84 5.21
C ASP A 49 11.20 9.38 5.59
N ASN A 50 10.03 8.82 5.36
CA ASN A 50 9.79 7.39 5.56
C ASN A 50 10.56 6.52 4.54
N ASN A 51 11.01 7.07 3.43
CA ASN A 51 11.81 6.36 2.44
C ASN A 51 13.12 5.84 3.02
N LEU A 52 13.84 6.70 3.78
CA LEU A 52 15.07 6.30 4.45
C LEU A 52 14.84 5.19 5.47
N VAL A 53 13.75 5.27 6.25
CA VAL A 53 13.37 4.24 7.23
C VAL A 53 13.12 2.90 6.54
N CYS A 54 12.35 2.86 5.46
CA CYS A 54 12.07 1.65 4.71
C CYS A 54 13.34 1.05 4.07
N LEU A 55 14.20 1.89 3.48
CA LEU A 55 15.48 1.45 2.90
C LEU A 55 16.43 0.92 3.98
N TYR A 56 16.48 1.55 5.16
CA TYR A 56 17.27 1.06 6.28
C TYR A 56 16.79 -0.34 6.72
N TYR A 57 15.49 -0.55 6.89
CA TYR A 57 14.96 -1.88 7.19
C TYR A 57 15.30 -2.91 6.11
N LYS A 58 15.18 -2.53 4.84
CA LYS A 58 15.58 -3.41 3.73
C LYS A 58 17.05 -3.82 3.82
N ALA A 59 17.93 -2.90 4.21
CA ALA A 59 19.36 -3.17 4.37
C ALA A 59 19.68 -4.10 5.55
N LYS A 60 18.89 -4.04 6.60
CA LYS A 60 19.22 -4.65 7.91
C LYS A 60 18.36 -5.85 8.30
N SER A 61 17.20 -6.05 7.66
CA SER A 61 16.34 -7.18 7.99
C SER A 61 16.95 -8.51 7.49
N HIS A 62 16.92 -9.51 8.36
CA HIS A 62 17.28 -10.90 8.05
C HIS A 62 16.07 -11.84 8.12
N ALA A 63 14.94 -11.37 8.66
CA ALA A 63 13.75 -12.19 8.86
C ALA A 63 12.92 -12.31 7.57
N LEU A 64 12.81 -11.23 6.80
CA LEU A 64 12.06 -11.15 5.54
C LEU A 64 12.93 -10.61 4.43
N LYS A 65 12.64 -11.02 3.20
CA LYS A 65 13.14 -10.37 1.99
C LYS A 65 12.29 -9.13 1.71
N LEU A 66 12.86 -7.96 1.97
CA LEU A 66 12.15 -6.70 1.86
C LEU A 66 12.41 -6.01 0.53
N ARG A 67 11.34 -5.47 -0.06
CA ARG A 67 11.38 -4.51 -1.17
C ARG A 67 10.78 -3.20 -0.70
N VAL A 68 11.17 -2.08 -1.31
CA VAL A 68 10.69 -0.75 -0.94
C VAL A 68 9.99 -0.11 -2.13
N PHE A 69 8.79 0.37 -1.90
CA PHE A 69 8.08 1.27 -2.79
C PHE A 69 8.19 2.68 -2.19
N GLY A 70 8.95 3.54 -2.85
CA GLY A 70 9.25 4.87 -2.35
C GLY A 70 8.03 5.79 -2.45
N GLY A 71 7.78 6.58 -1.42
CA GLY A 71 6.73 7.59 -1.37
C GLY A 71 7.21 8.94 -1.94
N LEU A 72 6.33 9.63 -2.67
CA LEU A 72 6.60 10.94 -3.22
C LEU A 72 6.37 12.05 -2.19
N TYR A 73 7.09 13.14 -2.32
CA TYR A 73 6.83 14.38 -1.60
C TYR A 73 5.90 15.26 -2.42
N TYR A 74 4.77 15.62 -1.84
CA TYR A 74 3.77 16.50 -2.45
C TYR A 74 4.00 17.92 -1.93
N ASP A 75 4.49 18.80 -2.71
CA ASP A 75 4.75 20.25 -2.64
C ASP A 75 4.77 21.04 -1.30
N LYS A 76 4.61 20.41 -0.12
CA LYS A 76 4.72 21.04 1.20
C LYS A 76 5.69 20.23 2.07
N GLY A 77 6.26 20.84 3.09
CA GLY A 77 7.25 20.19 3.94
C GLY A 77 8.62 20.08 3.26
N ILE A 78 9.21 18.89 3.24
CA ILE A 78 10.57 18.64 2.76
C ILE A 78 10.77 19.11 1.31
N ASN A 79 9.75 19.05 0.48
CA ASN A 79 9.86 19.42 -0.93
C ASN A 79 9.66 20.92 -1.23
N ASN A 80 9.99 21.82 -0.31
CA ASN A 80 10.01 23.26 -0.56
C ASN A 80 10.87 23.67 -1.78
N LYS A 81 11.70 22.76 -2.31
CA LYS A 81 12.50 22.96 -3.51
C LYS A 81 11.80 22.55 -4.82
N LYS A 82 10.56 22.07 -4.75
CA LYS A 82 9.75 21.68 -5.94
C LYS A 82 10.51 20.72 -6.88
N MET A 83 11.13 19.68 -6.33
CA MET A 83 11.71 18.64 -7.17
C MET A 83 10.61 17.98 -7.99
N PRO A 84 10.70 17.94 -9.33
CA PRO A 84 9.69 17.30 -10.18
C PRO A 84 9.43 15.85 -9.77
N TYR A 85 8.19 15.40 -9.87
CA TYR A 85 7.82 14.04 -9.45
C TYR A 85 8.63 12.94 -10.16
N LEU A 86 8.95 13.13 -11.44
CA LEU A 86 9.83 12.23 -12.19
C LEU A 86 11.23 12.14 -11.57
N GLU A 87 11.82 13.26 -11.18
CA GLU A 87 13.17 13.28 -10.59
C GLU A 87 13.16 12.66 -9.18
N GLN A 88 12.09 12.84 -8.40
CA GLN A 88 11.91 12.13 -7.13
C GLN A 88 11.87 10.62 -7.34
N ALA A 89 11.07 10.14 -8.30
CA ALA A 89 10.97 8.73 -8.62
C ALA A 89 12.31 8.13 -9.07
N LYS A 90 13.04 8.83 -9.96
CA LYS A 90 14.37 8.40 -10.39
C LYS A 90 15.36 8.30 -9.23
N LEU A 91 15.36 9.27 -8.32
CA LEU A 91 16.21 9.23 -7.12
C LEU A 91 15.88 8.04 -6.22
N LEU A 92 14.60 7.83 -5.92
CA LEU A 92 14.13 6.69 -5.10
C LEU A 92 14.52 5.35 -5.73
N LEU A 93 14.32 5.19 -7.02
CA LEU A 93 14.70 3.98 -7.76
C LEU A 93 16.21 3.78 -7.80
N ALA A 94 17.00 4.85 -7.93
CA ALA A 94 18.46 4.80 -7.89
C ALA A 94 18.99 4.46 -6.49
N MET A 95 18.34 4.94 -5.42
CA MET A 95 18.69 4.56 -4.05
C MET A 95 18.39 3.08 -3.74
N GLY A 96 17.59 2.39 -4.56
CA GLY A 96 17.31 0.97 -4.40
C GLY A 96 15.84 0.64 -4.11
N CYS A 97 14.91 1.56 -4.33
CA CYS A 97 13.49 1.22 -4.34
C CYS A 97 13.13 0.37 -5.56
N GLU A 98 12.23 -0.58 -5.40
CA GLU A 98 11.71 -1.42 -6.48
C GLU A 98 10.60 -0.73 -7.26
N GLY A 99 9.81 0.11 -6.58
CA GLY A 99 8.65 0.78 -7.14
C GLY A 99 8.32 2.08 -6.44
N ILE A 100 7.14 2.63 -6.76
CA ILE A 100 6.66 3.92 -6.22
C ILE A 100 5.31 3.71 -5.52
N LYS A 101 5.14 4.32 -4.34
CA LYS A 101 3.88 4.40 -3.60
C LYS A 101 3.24 5.76 -3.83
N PHE A 102 1.97 5.75 -4.23
CA PHE A 102 1.15 6.95 -4.41
C PHE A 102 0.05 7.02 -3.33
N LEU A 103 -0.23 8.25 -2.87
CA LEU A 103 -1.31 8.58 -1.94
C LEU A 103 -2.20 9.73 -2.43
N ASP A 104 -1.86 10.32 -3.56
CA ASP A 104 -2.49 11.51 -4.13
C ASP A 104 -4.00 11.37 -4.41
N MET A 105 -4.51 10.14 -4.49
CA MET A 105 -5.93 9.86 -4.65
C MET A 105 -6.66 9.43 -3.37
N LYS A 106 -5.99 9.35 -2.22
CA LYS A 106 -6.67 9.33 -0.92
C LYS A 106 -7.30 10.72 -0.69
N PRO A 107 -8.58 10.84 -0.33
CA PRO A 107 -9.30 12.13 -0.42
C PRO A 107 -8.64 13.31 0.29
N ASN A 108 -8.13 13.11 1.52
CA ASN A 108 -7.43 14.15 2.26
C ASN A 108 -6.08 14.54 1.62
N TYR A 109 -5.35 13.57 1.03
CA TYR A 109 -4.12 13.84 0.28
C TYR A 109 -4.42 14.53 -1.05
N ASN A 110 -5.47 14.12 -1.74
CA ASN A 110 -5.91 14.77 -2.97
C ASN A 110 -6.22 16.25 -2.76
N LEU A 111 -6.98 16.55 -1.68
CA LEU A 111 -7.26 17.94 -1.30
C LEU A 111 -5.97 18.72 -0.99
N TYR A 112 -4.98 18.07 -0.36
CA TYR A 112 -3.71 18.69 -0.03
C TYR A 112 -2.84 18.92 -1.27
N CYS A 113 -2.74 17.94 -2.17
CA CYS A 113 -1.97 18.04 -3.41
C CYS A 113 -2.57 19.07 -4.37
N GLY A 114 -3.91 19.21 -4.37
CA GLY A 114 -4.63 20.10 -5.27
C GLY A 114 -4.64 19.64 -6.72
N CYS A 115 -4.27 18.39 -7.00
CA CYS A 115 -4.27 17.78 -8.32
C CYS A 115 -4.71 16.31 -8.23
N SER A 116 -5.30 15.80 -9.30
CA SER A 116 -5.75 14.41 -9.38
C SER A 116 -4.75 13.57 -10.17
N MET A 117 -4.86 12.25 -10.06
CA MET A 117 -3.97 11.30 -10.71
C MET A 117 -3.86 11.52 -12.24
N ASP A 118 -4.92 11.98 -12.88
CA ASP A 118 -4.98 12.27 -14.32
C ASP A 118 -4.49 13.67 -14.71
N ASP A 119 -4.04 14.47 -13.72
CA ASP A 119 -3.49 15.80 -13.98
C ASP A 119 -2.19 15.71 -14.79
N PRO A 120 -1.98 16.62 -15.78
CA PRO A 120 -0.78 16.65 -16.60
C PRO A 120 0.53 16.79 -15.82
N VAL A 121 0.52 17.28 -14.60
CA VAL A 121 1.72 17.38 -13.74
C VAL A 121 2.38 16.03 -13.51
N TYR A 122 1.62 14.94 -13.61
CA TYR A 122 2.12 13.58 -13.46
C TYR A 122 2.46 12.86 -14.77
N ASP A 123 2.18 13.44 -15.94
CA ASP A 123 2.29 12.73 -17.22
C ASP A 123 3.71 12.21 -17.47
N GLU A 124 4.75 13.02 -17.26
CA GLU A 124 6.16 12.56 -17.43
C GLU A 124 6.50 11.39 -16.49
N LEU A 125 6.03 11.45 -15.25
CA LEU A 125 6.26 10.39 -14.28
C LEU A 125 5.58 9.08 -14.71
N TYR A 126 4.29 9.11 -15.02
CA TYR A 126 3.55 7.92 -15.42
C TYR A 126 4.05 7.31 -16.73
N ASN A 127 4.42 8.16 -17.72
CA ASN A 127 5.05 7.69 -18.94
C ASN A 127 6.37 6.93 -18.63
N TYR A 128 7.22 7.50 -17.79
CA TYR A 128 8.47 6.87 -17.37
C TYR A 128 8.23 5.53 -16.65
N LEU A 129 7.26 5.47 -15.73
CA LEU A 129 6.93 4.23 -15.01
C LEU A 129 6.41 3.16 -15.95
N GLU A 130 5.56 3.54 -16.92
CA GLU A 130 5.01 2.63 -17.93
C GLU A 130 6.10 2.11 -18.88
N GLU A 131 6.90 2.99 -19.48
CA GLU A 131 7.98 2.64 -20.42
C GLU A 131 9.01 1.71 -19.79
N ASN A 132 9.33 1.91 -18.51
CA ASN A 132 10.32 1.10 -17.79
C ASN A 132 9.69 -0.05 -17.00
N GLN A 133 8.37 -0.26 -17.10
CA GLN A 133 7.62 -1.30 -16.40
C GLN A 133 7.88 -1.30 -14.89
N ILE A 134 8.05 -0.11 -14.30
CA ILE A 134 8.23 0.08 -12.85
C ILE A 134 6.90 -0.19 -12.14
N PRO A 135 6.85 -1.10 -11.17
CA PRO A 135 5.62 -1.35 -10.42
C PRO A 135 5.28 -0.16 -9.53
N LEU A 136 4.00 0.10 -9.39
CA LEU A 136 3.51 1.10 -8.45
C LEU A 136 2.34 0.58 -7.64
N VAL A 137 2.19 1.10 -6.42
CA VAL A 137 1.04 0.87 -5.54
C VAL A 137 0.39 2.21 -5.27
N THR A 138 -0.89 2.32 -5.52
CA THR A 138 -1.65 3.53 -5.25
C THR A 138 -2.81 3.28 -4.29
N HIS A 139 -2.96 4.17 -3.32
CA HIS A 139 -4.15 4.23 -2.47
C HIS A 139 -5.13 5.18 -3.13
N ILE A 140 -6.22 4.63 -3.64
CA ILE A 140 -7.31 5.43 -4.20
C ILE A 140 -8.53 5.32 -3.30
N ALA A 141 -9.25 6.41 -3.11
CA ALA A 141 -10.46 6.48 -2.30
C ALA A 141 -10.27 6.03 -0.82
N ASP A 142 -11.35 5.78 -0.16
CA ASP A 142 -11.54 5.17 1.16
C ASP A 142 -12.92 4.46 1.17
N PRO A 143 -13.31 3.75 2.25
CA PRO A 143 -14.62 3.09 2.33
C PRO A 143 -15.77 4.05 2.02
N ALA A 144 -16.78 3.58 1.27
CA ALA A 144 -17.87 4.43 0.79
C ALA A 144 -18.65 5.15 1.91
N ASN A 145 -18.75 4.52 3.10
CA ASN A 145 -19.36 5.13 4.28
C ASN A 145 -18.63 6.37 4.80
N PHE A 146 -17.38 6.63 4.39
CA PHE A 146 -16.64 7.85 4.80
C PHE A 146 -17.17 9.13 4.12
N TRP A 147 -17.97 9.01 3.07
CA TRP A 147 -18.72 10.13 2.48
C TRP A 147 -20.07 10.38 3.14
N HIS A 148 -20.44 9.60 4.20
CA HIS A 148 -21.72 9.70 4.91
C HIS A 148 -21.45 9.70 6.42
N ARG A 149 -21.49 10.89 7.03
CA ARG A 149 -21.15 11.10 8.45
C ARG A 149 -21.94 10.20 9.41
N ASP A 150 -23.20 9.94 9.09
CA ASP A 150 -24.09 9.10 9.88
C ASP A 150 -23.81 7.59 9.80
N GLN A 151 -22.99 7.16 8.83
CA GLN A 151 -22.66 5.76 8.58
C GLN A 151 -21.21 5.40 8.94
N MET A 152 -20.37 6.41 9.18
CA MET A 152 -18.95 6.18 9.46
C MET A 152 -18.69 5.89 10.94
N SER A 153 -17.59 5.19 11.21
CA SER A 153 -17.13 4.97 12.58
C SER A 153 -16.57 6.25 13.21
N GLN A 154 -16.73 6.37 14.54
CA GLN A 154 -16.20 7.54 15.27
C GLN A 154 -14.69 7.71 15.08
N TRP A 155 -13.91 6.60 15.12
CA TRP A 155 -12.47 6.66 14.93
C TRP A 155 -12.07 7.28 13.59
N ALA A 156 -12.74 6.94 12.50
CA ALA A 156 -12.43 7.52 11.19
C ALA A 156 -12.76 9.02 11.15
N SER A 157 -13.84 9.43 11.84
CA SER A 157 -14.18 10.85 12.02
C SER A 157 -13.10 11.60 12.81
N ASP A 158 -12.57 10.98 13.87
CA ASP A 158 -11.53 11.57 14.73
C ASP A 158 -10.20 11.77 13.97
N TYR A 159 -9.91 10.91 12.97
CA TYR A 159 -8.80 11.08 12.04
C TYR A 159 -9.05 12.09 10.90
N GLY A 160 -10.24 12.73 10.87
CA GLY A 160 -10.60 13.69 9.82
C GLY A 160 -10.92 13.05 8.46
N TRP A 161 -11.27 11.76 8.43
CA TRP A 161 -11.58 11.02 7.20
C TRP A 161 -13.05 11.07 6.81
N CYS A 162 -13.77 12.12 7.24
CA CYS A 162 -15.14 12.39 6.80
C CYS A 162 -15.12 13.27 5.54
N TYR A 163 -15.55 12.71 4.43
CA TYR A 163 -15.47 13.34 3.10
C TYR A 163 -16.82 13.85 2.59
N GLU A 164 -17.78 14.08 3.48
CA GLU A 164 -19.10 14.62 3.14
C GLU A 164 -19.05 16.07 2.62
N ASP A 165 -18.02 16.83 3.02
CA ASP A 165 -17.81 18.21 2.58
C ASP A 165 -17.51 18.23 1.07
N PRO A 166 -18.21 19.09 0.25
CA PRO A 166 -17.99 19.21 -1.19
C PRO A 166 -16.59 19.61 -1.65
N LYS A 167 -15.70 20.01 -0.74
CA LYS A 167 -14.27 20.24 -1.04
C LYS A 167 -13.52 18.96 -1.42
N PHE A 168 -14.01 17.79 -0.97
CA PHE A 168 -13.44 16.50 -1.33
C PHE A 168 -14.04 15.98 -2.63
N LEU A 169 -13.24 15.28 -3.41
CA LEU A 169 -13.76 14.52 -4.54
C LEU A 169 -14.72 13.42 -4.03
N THR A 170 -15.78 13.18 -4.76
CA THR A 170 -16.61 12.01 -4.52
C THR A 170 -15.85 10.73 -4.87
N GLN A 171 -16.24 9.60 -4.30
CA GLN A 171 -15.63 8.31 -4.62
C GLN A 171 -15.66 8.02 -6.14
N GLN A 172 -16.79 8.34 -6.80
CA GLN A 172 -16.91 8.17 -8.26
C GLN A 172 -15.94 9.05 -9.03
N GLN A 173 -15.76 10.31 -8.65
CA GLN A 173 -14.79 11.19 -9.30
C GLN A 173 -13.36 10.66 -9.18
N ILE A 174 -13.01 10.06 -8.03
CA ILE A 174 -11.71 9.41 -7.82
C ILE A 174 -11.54 8.23 -8.77
N PHE A 175 -12.56 7.37 -8.90
CA PHE A 175 -12.54 6.24 -9.83
C PHE A 175 -12.40 6.71 -11.28
N ASP A 176 -13.12 7.76 -11.67
CA ASP A 176 -13.06 8.34 -13.01
C ASP A 176 -11.66 8.90 -13.31
N CYS A 177 -11.01 9.58 -12.35
CA CYS A 177 -9.62 10.05 -12.50
C CYS A 177 -8.65 8.88 -12.70
N THR A 178 -8.82 7.81 -11.92
CA THR A 178 -7.99 6.58 -12.02
C THR A 178 -8.16 5.94 -13.40
N ILE A 179 -9.40 5.82 -13.87
CA ILE A 179 -9.69 5.27 -15.21
C ILE A 179 -9.04 6.11 -16.29
N ARG A 180 -9.20 7.46 -16.26
CA ARG A 180 -8.58 8.34 -17.25
C ARG A 180 -7.05 8.25 -17.24
N ARG A 181 -6.43 8.08 -16.07
CA ARG A 181 -4.98 7.84 -16.01
C ARG A 181 -4.60 6.52 -16.67
N LEU A 182 -5.32 5.45 -16.40
CA LEU A 182 -5.06 4.15 -17.00
C LEU A 182 -5.39 4.12 -18.52
N GLU A 183 -6.31 4.96 -19.00
CA GLU A 183 -6.56 5.14 -20.43
C GLU A 183 -5.40 5.86 -21.12
N LYS A 184 -4.72 6.80 -20.44
CA LYS A 184 -3.50 7.45 -20.95
C LYS A 184 -2.30 6.50 -20.94
N ASN A 185 -2.22 5.64 -19.92
CA ASN A 185 -1.09 4.75 -19.67
C ASN A 185 -1.57 3.30 -19.42
N PRO A 186 -2.06 2.60 -20.48
CA PRO A 186 -2.73 1.31 -20.31
C PRO A 186 -1.82 0.14 -19.94
N ALA A 187 -0.51 0.29 -20.08
CA ALA A 187 0.48 -0.72 -19.73
C ALA A 187 1.14 -0.52 -18.35
N LEU A 188 0.66 0.43 -17.54
CA LEU A 188 1.15 0.64 -16.18
C LEU A 188 0.98 -0.61 -15.32
N LYS A 189 2.06 -1.01 -14.62
CA LYS A 189 2.02 -2.05 -13.59
C LYS A 189 1.53 -1.45 -12.27
N MET A 190 0.21 -1.30 -12.13
CA MET A 190 -0.42 -0.61 -11.01
C MET A 190 -1.16 -1.58 -10.09
N SER A 191 -0.81 -1.59 -8.81
CA SER A 191 -1.63 -2.22 -7.77
C SER A 191 -2.52 -1.18 -7.10
N LEU A 192 -3.82 -1.43 -7.10
CA LEU A 192 -4.81 -0.63 -6.38
C LEU A 192 -4.97 -1.21 -4.98
N ALA A 193 -4.50 -0.48 -3.98
CA ALA A 193 -4.56 -0.89 -2.59
C ALA A 193 -6.02 -1.04 -2.10
N HIS A 194 -6.24 -1.94 -1.12
CA HIS A 194 -7.53 -2.13 -0.46
C HIS A 194 -8.68 -2.47 -1.45
N CYS A 195 -8.41 -3.33 -2.43
CA CYS A 195 -9.36 -3.60 -3.53
C CYS A 195 -9.85 -2.33 -4.24
N GLY A 196 -9.07 -1.24 -4.20
CA GLY A 196 -9.44 0.07 -4.72
C GLY A 196 -10.70 0.65 -4.08
N PHE A 197 -11.18 0.11 -2.96
CA PHE A 197 -12.48 0.40 -2.34
C PHE A 197 -13.66 0.27 -3.33
N MET A 198 -13.54 -0.62 -4.32
CA MET A 198 -14.59 -0.91 -5.32
C MET A 198 -15.47 -2.10 -4.95
N THR A 199 -15.38 -2.60 -3.71
CA THR A 199 -16.09 -3.82 -3.28
C THR A 199 -17.60 -3.70 -3.28
N GLN A 200 -18.16 -2.49 -3.22
CA GLN A 200 -19.58 -2.24 -3.42
C GLN A 200 -19.98 -2.13 -4.90
N GLN A 201 -19.02 -2.14 -5.81
CA GLN A 201 -19.22 -2.01 -7.25
C GLN A 201 -18.52 -3.15 -8.02
N PRO A 202 -18.92 -4.43 -7.84
CA PRO A 202 -18.22 -5.57 -8.43
C PRO A 202 -18.11 -5.52 -9.96
N ASN A 203 -19.05 -4.87 -10.65
CA ASN A 203 -18.97 -4.65 -12.10
C ASN A 203 -17.83 -3.69 -12.48
N LEU A 204 -17.62 -2.64 -11.70
CA LEU A 204 -16.49 -1.72 -11.91
C LEU A 204 -15.17 -2.42 -11.63
N PHE A 205 -15.10 -3.19 -10.54
CA PHE A 205 -13.94 -4.00 -10.19
C PHE A 205 -13.53 -4.93 -11.35
N CYS A 206 -14.48 -5.70 -11.91
CA CYS A 206 -14.24 -6.56 -13.07
C CYS A 206 -13.80 -5.75 -14.30
N SER A 207 -14.51 -4.64 -14.60
CA SER A 207 -14.18 -3.77 -15.74
C SER A 207 -12.75 -3.22 -15.67
N MET A 208 -12.24 -2.90 -14.49
CA MET A 208 -10.85 -2.46 -14.31
C MET A 208 -9.88 -3.56 -14.72
N LEU A 209 -10.12 -4.81 -14.31
CA LEU A 209 -9.27 -5.95 -14.63
C LEU A 209 -9.35 -6.36 -16.11
N ASP A 210 -10.52 -6.27 -16.73
CA ASP A 210 -10.75 -6.57 -18.15
C ASP A 210 -10.07 -5.56 -19.07
N ARG A 211 -10.16 -4.28 -18.73
CA ARG A 211 -9.66 -3.18 -19.58
C ARG A 211 -8.15 -2.96 -19.45
N PHE A 212 -7.58 -3.21 -18.28
CA PHE A 212 -6.20 -2.87 -17.97
C PHE A 212 -5.40 -4.10 -17.53
N PRO A 213 -4.67 -4.74 -18.45
CA PRO A 213 -4.07 -6.05 -18.22
C PRO A 213 -2.99 -6.09 -17.13
N ASN A 214 -2.37 -4.97 -16.79
CA ASN A 214 -1.31 -4.88 -15.77
C ASN A 214 -1.79 -4.30 -14.43
N VAL A 215 -3.11 -4.01 -14.29
CA VAL A 215 -3.68 -3.60 -13.00
C VAL A 215 -3.89 -4.82 -12.12
N THR A 216 -3.52 -4.72 -10.86
CA THR A 216 -3.79 -5.69 -9.80
C THR A 216 -4.52 -5.00 -8.64
N PHE A 217 -5.14 -5.78 -7.77
CA PHE A 217 -5.68 -5.30 -6.51
C PHE A 217 -4.99 -6.01 -5.35
N ASP A 218 -4.72 -5.31 -4.26
CA ASP A 218 -4.33 -5.98 -3.02
C ASP A 218 -5.49 -6.08 -2.03
N LEU A 219 -5.40 -7.05 -1.13
CA LEU A 219 -6.38 -7.33 -0.09
C LEU A 219 -6.16 -6.54 1.19
N ALA A 220 -5.20 -5.61 1.21
CA ALA A 220 -4.87 -4.83 2.41
C ALA A 220 -6.15 -4.38 3.15
N PRO A 221 -6.30 -4.67 4.44
CA PRO A 221 -7.61 -4.66 5.08
C PRO A 221 -8.10 -3.26 5.44
N ALA A 222 -9.30 -2.95 4.95
CA ALA A 222 -10.31 -2.20 5.68
C ALA A 222 -11.41 -3.21 5.99
N TRP A 223 -11.91 -3.30 7.23
CA TRP A 223 -12.88 -4.34 7.61
C TRP A 223 -14.15 -4.34 6.75
N GLU A 224 -14.51 -3.18 6.20
CA GLU A 224 -15.65 -2.98 5.30
C GLU A 224 -15.56 -3.85 4.04
N ILE A 225 -14.36 -4.07 3.51
CA ILE A 225 -14.13 -4.87 2.29
C ILE A 225 -14.63 -6.30 2.49
N PHE A 226 -14.33 -6.90 3.65
CA PHE A 226 -14.71 -8.29 3.96
C PHE A 226 -16.19 -8.43 4.25
N VAL A 227 -16.81 -7.40 4.84
CA VAL A 227 -18.25 -7.32 4.99
C VAL A 227 -18.92 -7.24 3.61
N ASP A 228 -18.37 -6.45 2.69
CA ASP A 228 -18.90 -6.33 1.33
C ASP A 228 -18.81 -7.67 0.57
N PHE A 229 -17.68 -8.38 0.64
CA PHE A 229 -17.55 -9.72 0.07
C PHE A 229 -18.64 -10.67 0.61
N SER A 230 -18.96 -10.57 1.89
CA SER A 230 -19.90 -11.44 2.58
C SER A 230 -21.36 -11.21 2.17
N LYS A 231 -21.69 -10.03 1.60
CA LYS A 231 -23.04 -9.71 1.11
C LYS A 231 -23.42 -10.52 -0.14
N ASP A 232 -22.45 -10.86 -0.98
CA ASP A 232 -22.63 -11.65 -2.20
C ASP A 232 -21.40 -12.57 -2.41
N VAL A 233 -21.23 -13.49 -1.48
CA VAL A 233 -20.03 -14.34 -1.38
C VAL A 233 -19.84 -15.22 -2.62
N ASP A 234 -20.92 -15.69 -3.24
CA ASP A 234 -20.85 -16.53 -4.43
C ASP A 234 -20.29 -15.75 -5.62
N ARG A 235 -20.77 -14.54 -5.82
CA ARG A 235 -20.25 -13.65 -6.85
C ARG A 235 -18.78 -13.29 -6.63
N TRP A 236 -18.37 -12.99 -5.40
CA TRP A 236 -16.99 -12.66 -5.10
C TRP A 236 -16.09 -13.89 -5.23
N GLN A 237 -16.56 -15.09 -4.90
CA GLN A 237 -15.83 -16.33 -5.19
C GLN A 237 -15.61 -16.49 -6.70
N GLU A 238 -16.62 -16.28 -7.56
CA GLU A 238 -16.49 -16.33 -9.01
C GLU A 238 -15.46 -15.30 -9.53
N ILE A 239 -15.54 -14.04 -9.05
CA ILE A 239 -14.61 -12.98 -9.41
C ILE A 239 -13.18 -13.36 -9.02
N PHE A 240 -12.94 -13.78 -7.79
CA PHE A 240 -11.60 -14.14 -7.33
C PHE A 240 -11.06 -15.41 -7.99
N THR A 241 -11.91 -16.33 -8.35
CA THR A 241 -11.51 -17.51 -9.14
C THR A 241 -11.11 -17.11 -10.57
N HIS A 242 -11.90 -16.23 -11.20
CA HIS A 242 -11.63 -15.78 -12.58
C HIS A 242 -10.37 -14.92 -12.67
N TYR A 243 -10.21 -13.97 -11.75
CA TYR A 243 -9.06 -13.03 -11.70
C TYR A 243 -8.01 -13.43 -10.65
N ASN A 244 -7.90 -14.73 -10.32
CA ASN A 244 -7.01 -15.20 -9.25
C ASN A 244 -5.54 -14.79 -9.45
N ASN A 245 -5.11 -14.51 -10.67
CA ASN A 245 -3.76 -14.06 -11.04
C ASN A 245 -3.58 -12.52 -10.97
N ARG A 246 -4.57 -11.79 -10.49
CA ARG A 246 -4.61 -10.31 -10.46
C ARG A 246 -4.91 -9.75 -9.06
N ILE A 247 -5.02 -10.62 -8.07
CA ILE A 247 -5.25 -10.26 -6.66
C ILE A 247 -3.98 -10.58 -5.87
N LEU A 248 -3.57 -9.67 -5.00
CA LEU A 248 -2.36 -9.77 -4.19
C LEU A 248 -2.72 -9.91 -2.71
N TYR A 249 -2.01 -10.77 -2.01
CA TYR A 249 -2.01 -10.78 -0.55
C TYR A 249 -1.33 -9.50 -0.04
N GLY A 250 -1.97 -8.79 0.88
CA GLY A 250 -1.47 -7.60 1.54
C GLY A 250 -2.10 -7.47 2.91
N THR A 251 -1.32 -7.14 3.94
CA THR A 251 -1.82 -7.10 5.32
C THR A 251 -2.02 -5.71 5.89
N ASP A 252 -1.47 -4.67 5.27
CA ASP A 252 -1.39 -3.33 5.84
C ASP A 252 -0.78 -3.31 7.26
N THR A 253 0.10 -4.30 7.53
CA THR A 253 0.80 -4.37 8.80
C THR A 253 1.76 -3.20 8.94
N CYS A 254 1.66 -2.48 10.07
CA CYS A 254 2.61 -1.45 10.46
C CYS A 254 3.60 -2.01 11.47
N THR A 255 4.87 -1.61 11.40
CA THR A 255 5.92 -2.11 12.31
C THR A 255 5.72 -1.74 13.78
N ASN A 256 4.78 -0.86 14.10
CA ASN A 256 4.38 -0.50 15.46
C ASN A 256 3.12 -1.24 15.96
N HIS A 257 2.56 -2.16 15.16
CA HIS A 257 1.43 -2.98 15.58
C HIS A 257 1.85 -3.99 16.66
N THR A 258 0.89 -4.39 17.50
CA THR A 258 1.05 -5.48 18.45
C THR A 258 1.03 -6.84 17.76
N ASP A 259 1.63 -7.85 18.36
CA ASP A 259 1.62 -9.23 17.86
C ASP A 259 0.22 -9.77 17.58
N GLU A 260 -0.74 -9.42 18.43
CA GLU A 260 -2.15 -9.77 18.26
C GLU A 260 -2.73 -9.15 17.00
N ARG A 261 -2.48 -7.84 16.77
CA ARG A 261 -2.92 -7.13 15.57
C ARG A 261 -2.30 -7.74 14.32
N ILE A 262 -0.99 -7.97 14.32
CA ILE A 262 -0.26 -8.60 13.21
C ILE A 262 -0.86 -9.98 12.88
N THR A 263 -1.08 -10.80 13.91
CA THR A 263 -1.68 -12.12 13.74
C THR A 263 -3.10 -12.04 13.19
N GLY A 264 -3.91 -11.10 13.69
CA GLY A 264 -5.28 -10.88 13.24
C GLY A 264 -5.34 -10.47 11.76
N LEU A 265 -4.49 -9.54 11.33
CA LEU A 265 -4.40 -9.09 9.93
C LEU A 265 -4.03 -10.26 9.00
N ASN A 266 -2.98 -11.02 9.31
CA ASN A 266 -2.60 -12.19 8.54
C ASN A 266 -3.73 -13.23 8.42
N ARG A 267 -4.37 -13.56 9.55
CA ARG A 267 -5.49 -14.50 9.57
C ARG A 267 -6.65 -14.04 8.71
N THR A 268 -6.97 -12.75 8.73
CA THR A 268 -8.06 -12.21 7.91
C THR A 268 -7.80 -12.46 6.42
N MET A 269 -6.59 -12.21 5.93
CA MET A 269 -6.24 -12.45 4.52
C MET A 269 -6.35 -13.93 4.16
N ILE A 270 -5.78 -14.80 5.01
CA ILE A 270 -5.80 -16.26 4.80
C ILE A 270 -7.24 -16.78 4.83
N GLU A 271 -8.02 -16.40 5.82
CA GLU A 271 -9.40 -16.86 5.99
C GLU A 271 -10.32 -16.32 4.89
N THR A 272 -10.05 -15.11 4.35
CA THR A 272 -10.79 -14.59 3.19
C THR A 272 -10.73 -15.54 2.00
N VAL A 273 -9.57 -16.11 1.70
CA VAL A 273 -9.40 -16.95 0.51
C VAL A 273 -9.64 -18.44 0.78
N SER A 274 -9.43 -18.92 2.01
CA SER A 274 -9.41 -20.36 2.32
C SER A 274 -10.54 -20.87 3.22
N HIS A 275 -11.21 -19.99 3.97
CA HIS A 275 -12.34 -20.39 4.81
C HIS A 275 -13.56 -20.66 3.94
N ASP A 276 -14.42 -21.58 4.38
CA ASP A 276 -15.69 -21.83 3.72
C ASP A 276 -16.64 -20.63 3.85
N LYS A 277 -17.81 -20.71 3.21
CA LYS A 277 -18.79 -19.63 3.20
C LYS A 277 -19.58 -19.48 4.49
N THR A 278 -19.15 -20.13 5.58
CA THR A 278 -19.76 -19.93 6.90
C THR A 278 -19.27 -18.62 7.52
N GLU A 279 -20.12 -18.05 8.37
CA GLU A 279 -19.83 -16.79 9.03
C GLU A 279 -18.82 -16.95 10.15
N LEU A 280 -17.86 -16.04 10.23
CA LEU A 280 -16.86 -15.95 11.29
C LEU A 280 -16.56 -14.49 11.64
N PRO A 281 -16.13 -14.19 12.88
CA PRO A 281 -15.63 -12.86 13.22
C PRO A 281 -14.41 -12.49 12.37
N ILE A 282 -14.31 -11.23 11.93
CA ILE A 282 -13.12 -10.74 11.24
C ILE A 282 -11.94 -10.76 12.23
N PRO A 283 -10.85 -11.53 12.00
CA PRO A 283 -9.80 -11.73 13.00
C PRO A 283 -9.12 -10.45 13.48
N HIS A 284 -8.96 -9.44 12.62
CA HIS A 284 -8.39 -8.15 13.03
C HIS A 284 -9.44 -7.14 13.51
N HIS A 285 -10.74 -7.42 13.37
CA HIS A 285 -11.85 -6.56 13.77
C HIS A 285 -13.05 -7.38 14.25
N PRO A 286 -12.97 -8.04 15.42
CA PRO A 286 -13.97 -9.02 15.88
C PRO A 286 -15.40 -8.47 16.10
N ALA A 287 -15.57 -7.15 16.05
CA ALA A 287 -16.91 -6.51 16.14
C ALA A 287 -17.72 -6.67 14.84
N ALA A 288 -17.11 -7.12 13.74
CA ALA A 288 -17.78 -7.42 12.48
C ALA A 288 -17.52 -8.87 12.06
N ASN A 289 -18.40 -9.41 11.24
CA ASN A 289 -18.29 -10.76 10.70
C ASN A 289 -18.00 -10.73 9.21
N MET A 290 -17.36 -11.81 8.73
CA MET A 290 -17.11 -12.09 7.32
C MET A 290 -17.43 -13.53 6.96
N LYS A 291 -17.47 -13.83 5.66
CA LYS A 291 -17.48 -15.19 5.11
C LYS A 291 -16.23 -15.38 4.26
N GLY A 292 -15.64 -16.58 4.30
CA GLY A 292 -14.58 -16.94 3.37
C GLY A 292 -15.09 -17.15 1.95
N LEU A 293 -14.20 -17.07 0.99
CA LEU A 293 -14.51 -17.26 -0.43
C LEU A 293 -14.35 -18.71 -0.88
N ASP A 294 -13.85 -19.61 -0.02
CA ASP A 294 -13.64 -21.04 -0.30
C ASP A 294 -13.01 -21.29 -1.68
N LEU A 295 -11.90 -20.59 -1.93
CA LEU A 295 -11.20 -20.69 -3.21
C LEU A 295 -10.46 -22.02 -3.34
N ASP A 296 -10.28 -22.48 -4.58
CA ASP A 296 -9.44 -23.64 -4.88
C ASP A 296 -7.96 -23.38 -4.55
N VAL A 297 -7.18 -24.48 -4.44
CA VAL A 297 -5.77 -24.45 -4.03
C VAL A 297 -4.90 -23.57 -4.96
N THR A 298 -5.19 -23.59 -6.28
CA THR A 298 -4.45 -22.79 -7.27
C THR A 298 -4.71 -21.31 -7.05
N SER A 299 -5.96 -20.92 -6.90
CA SER A 299 -6.36 -19.53 -6.61
C SER A 299 -5.77 -19.04 -5.30
N GLN A 300 -5.82 -19.86 -4.22
CA GLN A 300 -5.17 -19.53 -2.95
C GLN A 300 -3.67 -19.28 -3.13
N ARG A 301 -2.96 -20.17 -3.82
CA ARG A 301 -1.52 -20.05 -4.05
C ARG A 301 -1.16 -18.80 -4.85
N ASN A 302 -1.89 -18.54 -5.92
CA ASN A 302 -1.68 -17.36 -6.74
C ASN A 302 -1.82 -16.08 -5.90
N ILE A 303 -2.93 -15.93 -5.18
CA ILE A 303 -3.26 -14.74 -4.39
C ILE A 303 -2.29 -14.56 -3.21
N LEU A 304 -2.01 -15.64 -2.46
CA LEU A 304 -1.21 -15.55 -1.25
C LEU A 304 0.30 -15.43 -1.52
N LYS A 305 0.76 -15.72 -2.76
CA LYS A 305 2.19 -15.75 -3.05
C LYS A 305 2.57 -15.42 -4.48
N ASP A 306 2.11 -16.20 -5.48
CA ASP A 306 2.77 -16.24 -6.79
C ASP A 306 2.57 -14.91 -7.56
N ASN A 307 1.42 -14.26 -7.42
CA ASN A 307 1.12 -12.97 -8.05
C ASN A 307 2.03 -11.84 -7.57
N TYR A 308 2.49 -11.90 -6.32
CA TYR A 308 3.45 -10.95 -5.80
C TYR A 308 4.69 -10.88 -6.70
N TYR A 309 5.29 -12.03 -7.04
CA TYR A 309 6.49 -12.06 -7.86
C TYR A 309 6.23 -11.71 -9.33
N GLN A 310 5.02 -11.94 -9.83
CA GLN A 310 4.63 -11.46 -11.16
C GLN A 310 4.54 -9.92 -11.19
N HIS A 311 4.10 -9.31 -10.08
CA HIS A 311 3.98 -7.86 -9.98
C HIS A 311 5.33 -7.17 -9.74
N VAL A 312 6.15 -7.65 -8.78
CA VAL A 312 7.39 -6.96 -8.36
C VAL A 312 8.66 -7.59 -8.89
N GLY A 313 8.60 -8.79 -9.46
CA GLY A 313 9.78 -9.59 -9.84
C GLY A 313 10.38 -10.37 -8.67
N THR A 314 11.36 -11.22 -8.98
CA THR A 314 12.06 -12.06 -7.99
C THR A 314 13.29 -11.37 -7.41
N ASP A 315 13.90 -10.47 -8.17
CA ASP A 315 15.14 -9.81 -7.80
C ASP A 315 14.89 -8.69 -6.78
N ILE A 316 15.87 -8.51 -5.91
CA ILE A 316 15.90 -7.40 -4.94
C ILE A 316 17.01 -6.45 -5.37
N LYS A 317 16.65 -5.20 -5.61
CA LYS A 317 17.65 -4.17 -5.97
C LYS A 317 18.58 -3.92 -4.79
N PRO A 318 19.90 -3.82 -5.03
CA PRO A 318 20.82 -3.37 -3.99
C PRO A 318 20.51 -1.91 -3.61
N ILE A 319 20.84 -1.54 -2.39
CA ILE A 319 20.77 -0.14 -1.96
C ILE A 319 22.07 0.56 -2.36
N ASP A 320 21.96 1.71 -3.03
CA ASP A 320 23.09 2.60 -3.25
C ASP A 320 23.39 3.36 -1.95
N LYS A 321 24.41 2.91 -1.25
CA LYS A 321 24.82 3.49 0.03
C LYS A 321 25.23 4.96 -0.09
N SER A 322 25.87 5.37 -1.19
CA SER A 322 26.29 6.76 -1.39
C SER A 322 25.09 7.68 -1.50
N LEU A 323 24.14 7.32 -2.39
CA LEU A 323 22.90 8.08 -2.56
C LEU A 323 22.05 8.10 -1.29
N PHE A 324 21.98 6.96 -0.56
CA PHE A 324 21.32 6.92 0.74
C PHE A 324 21.91 7.92 1.73
N MET A 325 23.24 7.95 1.87
CA MET A 325 23.93 8.84 2.81
C MET A 325 23.78 10.32 2.40
N GLU A 326 23.87 10.63 1.10
CA GLU A 326 23.66 11.99 0.57
C GLU A 326 22.25 12.48 0.86
N HIS A 327 21.25 11.63 0.60
CA HIS A 327 19.84 11.97 0.87
C HIS A 327 19.58 12.10 2.38
N ALA A 328 20.12 11.20 3.20
CA ALA A 328 20.04 11.28 4.65
C ALA A 328 20.62 12.59 5.20
N ALA A 329 21.76 13.04 4.69
CA ALA A 329 22.36 14.32 5.09
C ALA A 329 21.46 15.52 4.73
N LEU A 330 20.83 15.49 3.55
CA LEU A 330 19.89 16.52 3.13
C LEU A 330 18.66 16.57 4.05
N ILE A 331 18.05 15.41 4.32
CA ILE A 331 16.85 15.32 5.18
C ILE A 331 17.18 15.75 6.62
N ARG A 332 18.35 15.33 7.13
CA ARG A 332 18.82 15.77 8.45
C ARG A 332 18.97 17.29 8.56
N GLN A 333 19.51 17.93 7.51
CA GLN A 333 19.63 19.39 7.48
C GLN A 333 18.24 20.06 7.51
N ILE A 334 17.26 19.53 6.79
CA ILE A 334 15.89 20.04 6.78
C ILE A 334 15.27 19.85 8.15
N ALA A 335 15.35 18.65 8.76
CA ALA A 335 14.83 18.35 10.07
C ALA A 335 15.43 19.27 11.16
N ALA A 336 16.74 19.55 11.09
CA ALA A 336 17.41 20.46 12.01
C ALA A 336 16.90 21.91 11.88
N ASN A 337 16.64 22.37 10.65
CA ASN A 337 16.06 23.70 10.40
C ASN A 337 14.64 23.81 10.92
N ASP A 338 13.86 22.71 10.85
CA ASP A 338 12.49 22.64 11.33
C ASP A 338 12.39 22.29 12.84
N HIS A 339 13.55 22.19 13.52
CA HIS A 339 13.66 21.81 14.94
C HIS A 339 13.10 20.43 15.27
N ASP A 340 13.09 19.49 14.30
CA ASP A 340 12.68 18.10 14.49
C ASP A 340 13.85 17.25 15.04
N ALA A 341 14.01 17.28 16.35
CA ALA A 341 15.06 16.51 17.02
C ALA A 341 14.86 14.98 16.84
N ALA A 342 13.62 14.50 16.86
CA ALA A 342 13.34 13.06 16.72
C ALA A 342 13.75 12.52 15.34
N MET A 343 13.52 13.30 14.29
CA MET A 343 13.99 12.96 12.95
C MET A 343 15.50 13.01 12.87
N CYS A 344 16.16 14.03 13.43
CA CYS A 344 17.62 14.10 13.48
C CYS A 344 18.22 12.87 14.16
N ASP A 345 17.73 12.49 15.33
CA ASP A 345 18.18 11.30 16.07
C ASP A 345 17.97 10.02 15.28
N THR A 346 16.82 9.89 14.59
CA THR A 346 16.53 8.73 13.74
C THR A 346 17.50 8.63 12.57
N ILE A 347 17.82 9.74 11.90
CA ILE A 347 18.78 9.76 10.78
C ILE A 347 20.19 9.48 11.28
N ASP A 348 20.62 10.08 12.40
CA ASP A 348 21.92 9.86 13.00
C ASP A 348 22.12 8.39 13.39
N PHE A 349 21.09 7.75 13.94
CA PHE A 349 21.10 6.31 14.21
C PHE A 349 21.27 5.48 12.92
N MET A 350 20.44 5.74 11.90
CA MET A 350 20.53 5.00 10.63
C MET A 350 21.89 5.14 10.00
N THR A 351 22.41 6.36 9.89
CA THR A 351 23.69 6.63 9.21
C THR A 351 24.90 6.09 9.96
N SER A 352 24.88 6.08 11.29
CA SER A 352 25.95 5.51 12.12
C SER A 352 26.01 3.98 12.09
N THR A 353 24.91 3.32 11.75
CA THR A 353 24.79 1.86 11.76
C THR A 353 24.66 1.25 10.37
N PHE A 354 24.54 2.05 9.30
CA PHE A 354 24.40 1.60 7.92
C PHE A 354 25.74 1.11 7.37
#